data_b225a5301b51a34ea6d8ce5a84921db8
#
_entry.id   b225a5301b51a34ea6d8ce5a84921db8
#
_cell.length_a   1.000
_cell.length_b   1.000
_cell.length_c   1.000
_cell.angle_alpha   90.00
_cell.angle_beta   90.00
_cell.angle_gamma   90.00
#
_symmetry.space_group_name_H-M   'P 1'
#
loop_
_entity.id
_entity.type
_entity.pdbx_description
1 polymer ?
#
loop_
_entity_poly.entity_id
_entity_poly.type
_entity_poly.pdbx_seq_one_letter_code
_entity_poly.pdbx_strand_id
1 'polypeptide(L)'
;MSAFVYILRCADGSFYVGSTRKSLEERIAEHNSGLLRGYTISRRPVTLAWSQEFDRITDAIAMERRLKGWRRDKKEALIRGELEALSELAARRQR
;
A
#
# COMPACT_ATOMS: atom_id res chain seq x y z
N MET A 1 -14.63 5.78 -13.07
CA MET A 1 -13.59 4.74 -13.16
C MET A 1 -12.91 4.61 -11.81
N SER A 2 -12.63 3.39 -11.42
CA SER A 2 -12.01 3.15 -10.12
C SER A 2 -10.49 3.20 -10.20
N ALA A 3 -9.88 3.61 -9.11
CA ALA A 3 -8.44 3.51 -8.89
C ALA A 3 -8.24 2.92 -7.51
N PHE A 4 -7.09 2.30 -7.28
CA PHE A 4 -6.78 1.64 -6.02
C PHE A 4 -5.45 2.11 -5.49
N VAL A 5 -5.37 2.29 -4.18
CA VAL A 5 -4.09 2.31 -3.48
C VAL A 5 -3.96 0.98 -2.74
N TYR A 6 -2.75 0.45 -2.67
CA TYR A 6 -2.54 -0.88 -2.10
C TYR A 6 -1.23 -0.94 -1.33
N ILE A 7 -1.20 -1.83 -0.36
CA ILE A 7 0.04 -2.19 0.35
C ILE A 7 0.27 -3.67 0.08
N LEU A 8 1.45 -4.00 -0.43
CA LEU A 8 1.88 -5.38 -0.65
C LEU A 8 2.86 -5.78 0.44
N ARG A 9 2.73 -7.01 0.92
CA ARG A 9 3.75 -7.62 1.75
C ARG A 9 4.69 -8.41 0.85
N CYS A 10 5.96 -8.09 0.90
CA CYS A 10 6.98 -8.75 0.09
C CYS A 10 7.51 -10.00 0.78
N ALA A 11 8.22 -10.86 0.03
CA ALA A 11 8.76 -12.10 0.55
C ALA A 11 9.74 -11.88 1.71
N ASP A 12 10.44 -10.75 1.70
CA ASP A 12 11.39 -10.39 2.77
C ASP A 12 10.71 -9.73 3.98
N GLY A 13 9.38 -9.67 3.98
CA GLY A 13 8.61 -9.06 5.06
C GLY A 13 8.45 -7.55 4.97
N SER A 14 9.06 -6.90 3.99
CA SER A 14 8.89 -5.46 3.79
C SER A 14 7.55 -5.13 3.14
N PHE A 15 7.17 -3.86 3.18
CA PHE A 15 5.93 -3.36 2.57
C PHE A 15 6.24 -2.49 1.36
N TYR A 16 5.42 -2.63 0.33
CA TYR A 16 5.43 -1.76 -0.83
C TYR A 16 4.08 -1.10 -0.99
N VAL A 17 4.07 0.22 -1.18
CA VAL A 17 2.84 1.00 -1.38
C VAL A 17 2.79 1.47 -2.82
N GLY A 18 1.66 1.25 -3.48
CA GLY A 18 1.46 1.69 -4.85
C GLY A 18 0.02 2.08 -5.13
N SER A 19 -0.21 2.58 -6.34
CA SER A 19 -1.54 2.89 -6.83
C SER A 19 -1.69 2.40 -8.26
N THR A 20 -2.93 2.14 -8.68
CA THR A 20 -3.21 1.61 -10.02
C THR A 20 -4.62 1.96 -10.46
N ARG A 21 -4.81 2.09 -11.78
CA ARG A 21 -6.15 2.13 -12.41
C ARG A 21 -6.61 0.75 -12.84
N LYS A 22 -5.71 -0.22 -12.86
CA LYS A 22 -6.02 -1.61 -13.19
C LYS A 22 -6.66 -2.29 -12.00
N SER A 23 -7.22 -3.47 -12.20
CA SER A 23 -7.69 -4.28 -11.09
C SER A 23 -6.51 -4.65 -10.19
N LEU A 24 -6.79 -4.87 -8.91
CA LEU A 24 -5.76 -5.31 -7.96
C LEU A 24 -5.14 -6.64 -8.40
N GLU A 25 -5.96 -7.56 -8.90
CA GLU A 25 -5.49 -8.86 -9.36
C GLU A 25 -4.47 -8.73 -10.48
N GLU A 26 -4.77 -7.90 -11.49
CA GLU A 26 -3.85 -7.65 -12.60
C GLU A 26 -2.54 -7.03 -12.11
N ARG A 27 -2.65 -6.04 -11.23
CA ARG A 27 -1.47 -5.32 -10.74
C ARG A 27 -0.57 -6.21 -9.91
N ILE A 28 -1.16 -7.03 -9.04
CA ILE A 28 -0.40 -7.98 -8.23
C ILE A 28 0.28 -9.01 -9.12
N ALA A 29 -0.43 -9.50 -10.14
CA ALA A 29 0.13 -10.43 -11.10
C ALA A 29 1.32 -9.80 -11.84
N GLU A 30 1.24 -8.53 -12.21
CA GLU A 30 2.34 -7.81 -12.83
C GLU A 30 3.56 -7.73 -11.92
N HIS A 31 3.36 -7.42 -10.64
CA HIS A 31 4.46 -7.41 -9.67
C HIS A 31 5.11 -8.79 -9.55
N ASN A 32 4.30 -9.84 -9.46
CA ASN A 32 4.82 -11.21 -9.28
C ASN A 32 5.45 -11.79 -10.55
N SER A 33 5.06 -11.29 -11.72
CA SER A 33 5.63 -11.74 -12.99
C SER A 33 7.02 -11.15 -13.27
N GLY A 34 7.40 -10.11 -12.53
CA GLY A 34 8.65 -9.40 -12.77
C GLY A 34 8.56 -8.36 -13.89
N LEU A 35 7.35 -8.05 -14.38
CA LEU A 35 7.16 -7.02 -15.41
C LEU A 35 7.43 -5.62 -14.87
N LEU A 36 7.22 -5.41 -13.58
CA LEU A 36 7.43 -4.10 -12.95
C LEU A 36 8.80 -4.07 -12.32
N ARG A 37 9.66 -3.20 -12.83
CA ARG A 37 10.99 -2.99 -12.28
C ARG A 37 10.88 -2.14 -11.01
N GLY A 38 11.89 -2.23 -10.16
CA GLY A 38 11.99 -1.46 -8.94
C GLY A 38 11.93 -2.32 -7.71
N TYR A 39 11.26 -1.81 -6.66
CA TYR A 39 11.34 -2.40 -5.32
C TYR A 39 10.93 -3.87 -5.25
N THR A 40 9.84 -4.24 -5.95
CA THR A 40 9.25 -5.57 -5.78
C THR A 40 9.94 -6.68 -6.58
N ILE A 41 10.69 -6.34 -7.62
CA ILE A 41 11.23 -7.36 -8.53
C ILE A 41 12.13 -8.38 -7.83
N SER A 42 12.94 -7.92 -6.87
CA SER A 42 13.84 -8.78 -6.11
C SER A 42 13.24 -9.29 -4.80
N ARG A 43 11.96 -8.96 -4.54
CA ARG A 43 11.28 -9.27 -3.28
C ARG A 43 10.02 -10.10 -3.48
N ARG A 44 9.92 -10.76 -4.64
CA ARG A 44 8.79 -11.65 -4.98
C ARG A 44 8.89 -12.96 -4.22
N PRO A 45 7.79 -13.64 -3.95
CA PRO A 45 6.43 -13.24 -4.26
C PRO A 45 5.90 -12.17 -3.32
N VAL A 46 4.97 -11.35 -3.84
CA VAL A 46 4.28 -10.35 -3.06
C VAL A 46 2.82 -10.74 -2.88
N THR A 47 2.22 -10.34 -1.75
CA THR A 47 0.81 -10.59 -1.46
C THR A 47 0.13 -9.30 -1.05
N LEU A 48 -1.17 -9.19 -1.33
CA LEU A 48 -1.94 -8.02 -0.95
C LEU A 48 -2.16 -8.01 0.56
N ALA A 49 -1.72 -6.94 1.22
CA ALA A 49 -1.92 -6.76 2.65
C ALA A 49 -3.07 -5.79 2.96
N TRP A 50 -3.28 -4.79 2.09
CA TRP A 50 -4.31 -3.79 2.29
C TRP A 50 -4.59 -3.07 0.99
N SER A 51 -5.83 -2.61 0.80
CA SER A 51 -6.20 -1.79 -0.36
C SER A 51 -7.38 -0.90 -0.04
N GLN A 52 -7.50 0.17 -0.82
CA GLN A 52 -8.66 1.05 -0.77
C GLN A 52 -8.96 1.54 -2.18
N GLU A 53 -10.25 1.54 -2.53
CA GLU A 53 -10.73 2.02 -3.81
C GLU A 53 -11.02 3.52 -3.74
N PHE A 54 -10.74 4.22 -4.83
CA PHE A 54 -11.06 5.63 -5.02
C PHE A 54 -11.72 5.82 -6.37
N ASP A 55 -12.61 6.82 -6.47
CA ASP A 55 -13.22 7.17 -7.75
C ASP A 55 -12.25 7.84 -8.70
N ARG A 56 -11.23 8.52 -8.16
CA ARG A 56 -10.25 9.28 -8.95
C ARG A 56 -8.85 8.79 -8.66
N ILE A 57 -8.05 8.66 -9.73
CA ILE A 57 -6.64 8.29 -9.59
C ILE A 57 -5.87 9.35 -8.80
N THR A 58 -6.24 10.61 -8.91
CA THR A 58 -5.58 11.69 -8.16
C THR A 58 -5.69 11.49 -6.65
N ASP A 59 -6.85 11.01 -6.18
CA ASP A 59 -7.06 10.74 -4.76
C ASP A 59 -6.27 9.50 -4.32
N ALA A 60 -6.19 8.49 -5.16
CA ALA A 60 -5.39 7.29 -4.89
C ALA A 60 -3.90 7.66 -4.80
N ILE A 61 -3.39 8.48 -5.71
CA ILE A 61 -2.00 8.93 -5.69
C ILE A 61 -1.71 9.76 -4.43
N ALA A 62 -2.65 10.62 -4.02
CA ALA A 62 -2.49 11.40 -2.79
C ALA A 62 -2.38 10.48 -1.58
N MET A 63 -3.22 9.45 -1.50
CA MET A 63 -3.16 8.47 -0.41
C MET A 63 -1.86 7.66 -0.47
N GLU A 64 -1.43 7.26 -1.65
CA GLU A 64 -0.15 6.56 -1.83
C GLU A 64 1.01 7.35 -1.25
N ARG A 65 1.08 8.66 -1.57
CA ARG A 65 2.14 9.53 -1.07
C ARG A 65 2.12 9.63 0.45
N ARG A 66 0.93 9.72 1.04
CA ARG A 66 0.78 9.77 2.48
C ARG A 66 1.27 8.48 3.13
N LEU A 67 0.85 7.34 2.61
CA LEU A 67 1.24 6.03 3.14
C LEU A 67 2.73 5.78 3.03
N LYS A 68 3.37 6.24 1.96
CA LYS A 68 4.82 6.09 1.80
C LYS A 68 5.60 6.82 2.89
N GLY A 69 5.03 7.90 3.44
CA GLY A 69 5.63 8.63 4.54
C GLY A 69 5.37 8.04 5.91
N TRP A 70 4.52 7.03 6.02
CA TRP A 70 4.19 6.43 7.30
C TRP A 70 5.26 5.43 7.75
N ARG A 71 5.47 5.38 9.07
CA ARG A 71 6.33 4.35 9.65
C ARG A 71 5.68 2.98 9.55
N ARG A 72 6.49 1.94 9.72
CA ARG A 72 6.03 0.55 9.61
C ARG A 72 4.90 0.23 10.58
N ASP A 73 5.01 0.65 11.83
CA ASP A 73 4.00 0.38 12.85
C ASP A 73 2.62 0.95 12.46
N LYS A 74 2.61 2.12 11.84
CA LYS A 74 1.37 2.74 11.39
C LYS A 74 0.77 2.00 10.20
N LYS A 75 1.60 1.54 9.26
CA LYS A 75 1.15 0.70 8.15
C LYS A 75 0.56 -0.61 8.67
N GLU A 76 1.22 -1.23 9.64
CA GLU A 76 0.74 -2.47 10.24
C GLU A 76 -0.61 -2.27 10.93
N ALA A 77 -0.80 -1.15 11.65
CA ALA A 77 -2.07 -0.83 12.27
C ALA A 77 -3.19 -0.68 11.23
N LEU A 78 -2.89 -0.02 10.12
CA LEU A 78 -3.86 0.11 9.02
C LEU A 78 -4.24 -1.26 8.44
N ILE A 79 -3.25 -2.12 8.21
CA ILE A 79 -3.47 -3.46 7.68
C ILE A 79 -4.37 -4.28 8.61
N ARG A 80 -4.19 -4.14 9.93
CA ARG A 80 -5.02 -4.84 10.92
C ARG A 80 -6.40 -4.21 11.13
N GLY A 81 -6.65 -3.04 10.55
CA GLY A 81 -7.90 -2.32 10.76
C GLY A 81 -8.03 -1.67 12.13
N GLU A 82 -6.93 -1.39 12.80
CA GLU A 82 -6.92 -0.81 14.14
C GLU A 82 -7.00 0.71 14.07
N LEU A 83 -8.22 1.24 13.90
CA LEU A 83 -8.45 2.68 13.74
C LEU A 83 -8.03 3.48 14.97
N GLU A 84 -8.23 2.94 16.18
CA GLU A 84 -7.82 3.61 17.41
C GLU A 84 -6.31 3.76 17.47
N ALA A 85 -5.57 2.71 17.12
CA ALA A 85 -4.11 2.76 17.05
C ALA A 85 -3.63 3.81 16.06
N LEU A 86 -4.31 3.95 14.92
CA LEU A 86 -3.99 4.98 13.93
C LEU A 86 -4.19 6.37 14.51
N SER A 87 -5.27 6.60 15.26
CA SER A 87 -5.54 7.88 15.89
C SER A 87 -4.46 8.24 16.90
N GLU A 88 -4.04 7.30 17.72
CA GLU A 88 -2.96 7.51 18.68
C GLU A 88 -1.64 7.85 17.99
N LEU A 89 -1.28 7.10 16.96
CA LEU A 89 -0.05 7.35 16.22
C LEU A 89 -0.07 8.72 15.55
N ALA A 90 -1.20 9.12 14.99
CA ALA A 90 -1.36 10.44 14.39
C ALA A 90 -1.23 11.55 15.44
N ALA A 91 -1.83 11.37 16.63
CA ALA A 91 -1.73 12.35 17.72
C ALA A 91 -0.29 12.54 18.17
N ARG A 92 0.47 11.46 18.32
CA ARG A 92 1.88 11.53 18.69
C ARG A 92 2.71 12.31 17.68
N ARG A 93 2.39 12.20 16.41
CA ARG A 93 3.14 12.88 15.34
C ARG A 93 2.88 14.37 15.28
N GLN A 94 1.77 14.84 15.84
CA GLN A 94 1.39 16.24 15.82
C GLN A 94 2.00 17.05 16.96
N ARG A 95 2.72 16.43 17.85
CA ARG A 95 3.36 17.09 18.99
C ARG A 95 4.77 17.56 18.71
#